data_3bd0b4e581e77ed18c010abb33d4a298
#
_entry.id   3bd0b4e581e77ed18c010abb33d4a298
#
_cell.length_a   1.000
_cell.length_b   1.000
_cell.length_c   1.000
_cell.angle_alpha   90.00
_cell.angle_beta   90.00
_cell.angle_gamma   90.00
#
_symmetry.space_group_name_H-M   'P 1'
#
loop_
_entity.id
_entity.type
_entity.pdbx_description
1 polymer ?
#
loop_
_entity_poly.entity_id
_entity_poly.type
_entity_poly.pdbx_seq_one_letter_code
_entity_poly.pdbx_strand_id
1 'polypeptide(L)'
;MMQDSIDFGTMNIPKLFRMMFIPTLLGMVLSATINIADGIFVGRGVGSDALAAGNIVAPFFMLATGIGLMFGVGASIVASIHLSHQKVKVANINITQALSVSLCIMLSLSLLVMTFRAEVALLLGSSEQLLPSVLEYMNWIVPFLAFYMLLNIGLFIIRLDGSPTYAMLCSAIPALINLTLDYIFVFPLHW
;
A
#
# COMPACT_ATOMS: atom_id res chain seq x y z
N MET A 1 17.60 -5.77 17.84
CA MET A 1 16.31 -5.11 18.03
C MET A 1 16.59 -3.62 18.16
N MET A 2 16.36 -2.85 17.10
CA MET A 2 16.37 -1.39 17.16
C MET A 2 15.02 -0.98 17.75
N GLN A 3 14.97 -0.84 19.04
CA GLN A 3 13.82 -0.32 19.76
C GLN A 3 14.01 1.18 19.91
N ASP A 4 13.69 1.94 18.86
CA ASP A 4 13.42 3.38 19.01
C ASP A 4 11.98 3.52 19.56
N SER A 5 11.78 3.10 20.80
CA SER A 5 10.52 3.39 21.51
C SER A 5 10.47 4.90 21.76
N ILE A 6 9.83 5.62 20.83
CA ILE A 6 9.63 7.06 20.95
C ILE A 6 8.67 7.31 22.12
N ASP A 7 9.16 7.93 23.17
CA ASP A 7 8.32 8.38 24.28
C ASP A 7 7.66 9.71 23.91
N PHE A 8 6.40 9.64 23.51
CA PHE A 8 5.60 10.79 23.11
C PHE A 8 5.33 11.78 24.25
N GLY A 9 5.47 11.35 25.51
CA GLY A 9 5.14 12.16 26.70
C GLY A 9 6.27 13.07 27.20
N THR A 10 7.53 12.71 26.95
CA THR A 10 8.69 13.39 27.56
C THR A 10 9.59 14.08 26.54
N MET A 11 9.48 13.76 25.25
CA MET A 11 10.34 14.31 24.20
C MET A 11 9.96 15.72 23.78
N ASN A 12 11.00 16.52 23.45
CA ASN A 12 10.82 17.85 22.89
C ASN A 12 10.17 17.76 21.49
N ILE A 13 9.11 18.53 21.23
CA ILE A 13 8.28 18.50 20.02
C ILE A 13 9.11 18.56 18.71
N PRO A 14 10.10 19.49 18.53
CA PRO A 14 10.91 19.53 17.32
C PRO A 14 11.76 18.27 17.09
N LYS A 15 12.22 17.63 18.19
CA LYS A 15 12.99 16.38 18.10
C LYS A 15 12.08 15.23 17.70
N LEU A 16 10.91 15.13 18.34
CA LEU A 16 9.88 14.15 18.00
C LEU A 16 9.45 14.25 16.54
N PHE A 17 9.17 15.47 16.09
CA PHE A 17 8.80 15.72 14.68
C PHE A 17 9.88 15.20 13.72
N ARG A 18 11.16 15.54 13.92
CA ARG A 18 12.25 15.06 13.06
C ARG A 18 12.39 13.55 13.07
N MET A 19 12.26 12.90 14.21
CA MET A 19 12.37 11.44 14.32
C MET A 19 11.26 10.70 13.60
N MET A 20 10.07 11.30 13.47
CA MET A 20 8.97 10.72 12.71
C MET A 20 8.99 11.14 11.23
N PHE A 21 9.31 12.40 10.96
CA PHE A 21 9.25 12.98 9.61
C PHE A 21 10.33 12.42 8.68
N ILE A 22 11.59 12.37 9.15
CA ILE A 22 12.72 11.97 8.30
C ILE A 22 12.57 10.53 7.79
N PRO A 23 12.32 9.50 8.62
CA PRO A 23 12.14 8.13 8.12
C PRO A 23 10.92 8.01 7.18
N THR A 24 9.84 8.71 7.51
CA THR A 24 8.63 8.70 6.67
C THR A 24 8.90 9.32 5.30
N LEU A 25 9.56 10.48 5.26
CA LEU A 25 9.93 11.14 4.01
C LEU A 25 10.87 10.28 3.16
N LEU A 26 11.90 9.70 3.77
CA LEU A 26 12.84 8.80 3.09
C LEU A 26 12.12 7.58 2.51
N GLY A 27 11.21 6.96 3.26
CA GLY A 27 10.39 5.85 2.78
C GLY A 27 9.51 6.24 1.58
N MET A 28 8.89 7.42 1.62
CA MET A 28 8.07 7.92 0.51
C MET A 28 8.90 8.21 -0.75
N VAL A 29 10.05 8.88 -0.59
CA VAL A 29 10.95 9.18 -1.72
C VAL A 29 11.49 7.89 -2.34
N LEU A 30 11.88 6.92 -1.52
CA LEU A 30 12.35 5.61 -2.00
C LEU A 30 11.24 4.89 -2.78
N SER A 31 10.03 4.82 -2.23
CA SER A 31 8.89 4.20 -2.91
C SER A 31 8.55 4.88 -4.24
N ALA A 32 8.55 6.21 -4.27
CA ALA A 32 8.31 6.96 -5.51
C ALA A 32 9.40 6.67 -6.57
N THR A 33 10.66 6.62 -6.16
CA THR A 33 11.78 6.29 -7.06
C THR A 33 11.66 4.88 -7.63
N ILE A 34 11.25 3.91 -6.80
CA ILE A 34 11.06 2.52 -7.23
C ILE A 34 9.89 2.42 -8.20
N ASN A 35 8.76 3.09 -7.94
CA ASN A 35 7.61 3.09 -8.86
C ASN A 35 7.98 3.67 -10.24
N ILE A 36 8.85 4.69 -10.29
CA ILE A 36 9.36 5.23 -11.56
C ILE A 36 10.25 4.21 -12.28
N ALA A 37 11.13 3.54 -11.54
CA ALA A 37 12.02 2.51 -12.09
C ALA A 37 11.24 1.30 -12.63
N ASP A 38 10.22 0.83 -11.89
CA ASP A 38 9.29 -0.22 -12.30
C ASP A 38 8.60 0.14 -13.63
N GLY A 39 8.02 1.34 -13.73
CA GLY A 39 7.44 1.82 -14.98
C GLY A 39 8.43 1.84 -16.16
N ILE A 40 9.70 2.18 -15.91
CA ILE A 40 10.75 2.15 -16.95
C ILE A 40 11.06 0.69 -17.35
N PHE A 41 11.15 -0.24 -16.39
CA PHE A 41 11.46 -1.65 -16.67
C PHE A 41 10.32 -2.30 -17.45
N VAL A 42 9.09 -2.15 -17.02
CA VAL A 42 7.91 -2.66 -17.72
C VAL A 42 7.81 -2.07 -19.14
N GLY A 43 7.94 -0.75 -19.26
CA GLY A 43 7.82 -0.08 -20.55
C GLY A 43 8.90 -0.46 -21.56
N ARG A 44 10.13 -0.75 -21.11
CA ARG A 44 11.24 -1.14 -21.99
C ARG A 44 11.35 -2.64 -22.21
N GLY A 45 10.94 -3.45 -21.23
CA GLY A 45 11.14 -4.89 -21.27
C GLY A 45 9.95 -5.66 -21.79
N VAL A 46 8.72 -5.28 -21.40
CA VAL A 46 7.50 -6.01 -21.77
C VAL A 46 6.76 -5.31 -22.94
N GLY A 47 6.85 -3.99 -23.00
CA GLY A 47 6.27 -3.20 -24.10
C GLY A 47 5.17 -2.24 -23.68
N SER A 48 4.67 -1.48 -24.69
CA SER A 48 3.66 -0.44 -24.49
C SER A 48 2.31 -0.96 -24.00
N ASP A 49 1.92 -2.15 -24.45
CA ASP A 49 0.61 -2.74 -24.15
C ASP A 49 0.51 -3.18 -22.69
N ALA A 50 1.58 -3.75 -22.14
CA ALA A 50 1.66 -4.09 -20.72
C ALA A 50 1.61 -2.83 -19.83
N LEU A 51 2.33 -1.77 -20.24
CA LEU A 51 2.29 -0.49 -19.54
C LEU A 51 0.89 0.14 -19.60
N ALA A 52 0.22 0.06 -20.76
CA ALA A 52 -1.14 0.54 -20.93
C ALA A 52 -2.13 -0.26 -20.05
N ALA A 53 -2.02 -1.59 -20.01
CA ALA A 53 -2.84 -2.43 -19.14
C ALA A 53 -2.66 -2.09 -17.66
N GLY A 54 -1.41 -1.89 -17.21
CA GLY A 54 -1.11 -1.44 -15.85
C GLY A 54 -1.75 -0.10 -15.50
N ASN A 55 -1.71 0.87 -16.41
CA ASN A 55 -2.33 2.18 -16.23
C ASN A 55 -3.87 2.11 -16.15
N ILE A 56 -4.52 1.21 -16.91
CA ILE A 56 -5.96 0.99 -16.83
C ILE A 56 -6.36 0.39 -15.48
N VAL A 57 -5.50 -0.43 -14.88
CA VAL A 57 -5.74 -1.06 -13.57
C VAL A 57 -5.32 -0.16 -12.39
N ALA A 58 -4.51 0.88 -12.63
CA ALA A 58 -4.03 1.80 -11.60
C ALA A 58 -5.13 2.39 -10.67
N PRO A 59 -6.35 2.72 -11.13
CA PRO A 59 -7.42 3.18 -10.27
C PRO A 59 -7.77 2.24 -9.10
N PHE A 60 -7.59 0.92 -9.26
CA PHE A 60 -7.82 -0.02 -8.16
C PHE A 60 -6.78 0.11 -7.04
N PHE A 61 -5.52 0.37 -7.40
CA PHE A 61 -4.48 0.67 -6.41
C PHE A 61 -4.75 1.99 -5.68
N MET A 62 -5.22 3.02 -6.41
CA MET A 62 -5.60 4.30 -5.81
C MET A 62 -6.77 4.11 -4.84
N LEU A 63 -7.75 3.29 -5.19
CA LEU A 63 -8.91 2.99 -4.35
C LEU A 63 -8.50 2.21 -3.10
N ALA A 64 -7.67 1.16 -3.25
CA ALA A 64 -7.12 0.40 -2.13
C ALA A 64 -6.27 1.28 -1.20
N THR A 65 -5.46 2.19 -1.76
CA THR A 65 -4.69 3.19 -1.00
C THR A 65 -5.62 4.16 -0.27
N GLY A 66 -6.66 4.68 -0.93
CA GLY A 66 -7.63 5.59 -0.32
C GLY A 66 -8.36 4.97 0.86
N ILE A 67 -8.86 3.74 0.72
CA ILE A 67 -9.48 2.97 1.81
C ILE A 67 -8.45 2.72 2.93
N GLY A 68 -7.24 2.30 2.55
CA GLY A 68 -6.14 2.07 3.50
C GLY A 68 -5.78 3.32 4.31
N LEU A 69 -5.71 4.48 3.67
CA LEU A 69 -5.48 5.76 4.34
C LEU A 69 -6.63 6.15 5.27
N MET A 70 -7.87 6.02 4.80
CA MET A 70 -9.06 6.37 5.58
C MET A 70 -9.11 5.56 6.88
N PHE A 71 -8.99 4.25 6.81
CA PHE A 71 -9.02 3.38 7.98
C PHE A 71 -7.72 3.44 8.79
N GLY A 72 -6.56 3.54 8.15
CA GLY A 72 -5.26 3.60 8.82
C GLY A 72 -5.09 4.87 9.63
N VAL A 73 -5.36 6.02 9.05
CA VAL A 73 -5.30 7.32 9.76
C VAL A 73 -6.41 7.40 10.81
N GLY A 74 -7.65 7.03 10.45
CA GLY A 74 -8.78 7.08 11.38
C GLY A 74 -8.54 6.19 12.60
N ALA A 75 -8.14 4.93 12.40
CA ALA A 75 -7.84 4.01 13.49
C ALA A 75 -6.67 4.49 14.36
N SER A 76 -5.61 5.03 13.76
CA SER A 76 -4.44 5.51 14.51
C SER A 76 -4.79 6.72 15.39
N ILE A 77 -5.62 7.66 14.90
CA ILE A 77 -6.07 8.81 15.69
C ILE A 77 -6.95 8.35 16.87
N VAL A 78 -7.96 7.53 16.62
CA VAL A 78 -8.85 7.04 17.68
C VAL A 78 -8.08 6.20 18.70
N ALA A 79 -7.20 5.32 18.25
CA ALA A 79 -6.37 4.52 19.13
C ALA A 79 -5.41 5.40 19.96
N SER A 80 -4.79 6.45 19.41
CA SER A 80 -3.91 7.35 20.15
C SER A 80 -4.64 8.06 21.29
N ILE A 81 -5.90 8.49 21.07
CA ILE A 81 -6.74 9.09 22.12
C ILE A 81 -7.00 8.10 23.26
N HIS A 82 -7.32 6.85 22.95
CA HIS A 82 -7.55 5.82 23.97
C HIS A 82 -6.27 5.44 24.70
N LEU A 83 -5.13 5.37 24.01
CA LEU A 83 -3.83 5.10 24.60
C LEU A 83 -3.41 6.23 25.56
N SER A 84 -3.64 7.49 25.24
CA SER A 84 -3.34 8.62 26.13
C SER A 84 -4.15 8.56 27.44
N HIS A 85 -5.35 7.96 27.41
CA HIS A 85 -6.16 7.67 28.58
C HIS A 85 -5.88 6.29 29.23
N GLN A 86 -4.79 5.63 28.85
CA GLN A 86 -4.38 4.29 29.33
C GLN A 86 -5.43 3.19 29.07
N LYS A 87 -6.35 3.39 28.13
CA LYS A 87 -7.39 2.42 27.72
C LYS A 87 -6.90 1.51 26.60
N VAL A 88 -5.80 0.78 26.82
CA VAL A 88 -5.15 -0.06 25.81
C VAL A 88 -6.11 -1.08 25.17
N LYS A 89 -6.98 -1.70 25.97
CA LYS A 89 -7.96 -2.68 25.47
C LYS A 89 -8.93 -2.05 24.45
N VAL A 90 -9.37 -0.83 24.70
CA VAL A 90 -10.29 -0.11 23.79
C VAL A 90 -9.56 0.28 22.50
N ALA A 91 -8.31 0.74 22.61
CA ALA A 91 -7.48 1.03 21.44
C ALA A 91 -7.31 -0.19 20.53
N ASN A 92 -7.00 -1.37 21.09
CA ASN A 92 -6.85 -2.61 20.34
C ASN A 92 -8.17 -3.06 19.68
N ILE A 93 -9.31 -2.90 20.36
CA ILE A 93 -10.62 -3.18 19.77
C ILE A 93 -10.88 -2.29 18.56
N ASN A 94 -10.61 -0.98 18.67
CA ASN A 94 -10.80 -0.04 17.54
C ASN A 94 -9.92 -0.39 16.34
N ILE A 95 -8.64 -0.74 16.58
CA ILE A 95 -7.73 -1.17 15.52
C ILE A 95 -8.25 -2.45 14.84
N THR A 96 -8.67 -3.45 15.64
CA THR A 96 -9.20 -4.71 15.09
C THR A 96 -10.48 -4.48 14.29
N GLN A 97 -11.37 -3.62 14.76
CA GLN A 97 -12.59 -3.26 14.04
C GLN A 97 -12.27 -2.57 12.71
N ALA A 98 -11.33 -1.61 12.70
CA ALA A 98 -10.91 -0.91 11.50
C ALA A 98 -10.33 -1.89 10.46
N LEU A 99 -9.45 -2.81 10.89
CA LEU A 99 -8.90 -3.86 10.03
C LEU A 99 -9.98 -4.79 9.48
N SER A 100 -10.90 -5.25 10.33
CA SER A 100 -11.95 -6.19 9.93
C SER A 100 -12.94 -5.54 8.94
N VAL A 101 -13.39 -4.32 9.22
CA VAL A 101 -14.35 -3.60 8.37
C VAL A 101 -13.70 -3.25 7.03
N SER A 102 -12.48 -2.72 7.04
CA SER A 102 -11.78 -2.39 5.80
C SER A 102 -11.51 -3.62 4.94
N LEU A 103 -11.15 -4.76 5.57
CA LEU A 103 -10.97 -6.03 4.87
C LEU A 103 -12.26 -6.52 4.23
N CYS A 104 -13.40 -6.48 4.96
CA CYS A 104 -14.70 -6.86 4.41
C CYS A 104 -15.09 -5.97 3.21
N ILE A 105 -14.88 -4.65 3.32
CA ILE A 105 -15.16 -3.71 2.23
C ILE A 105 -14.30 -4.05 1.01
N MET A 106 -12.99 -4.24 1.20
CA MET A 106 -12.07 -4.50 0.08
C MET A 106 -12.33 -5.84 -0.57
N LEU A 107 -12.60 -6.90 0.20
CA LEU A 107 -12.95 -8.22 -0.35
C LEU A 107 -14.27 -8.17 -1.12
N SER A 108 -15.28 -7.47 -0.61
CA SER A 108 -16.57 -7.30 -1.31
C SER A 108 -16.39 -6.56 -2.63
N LEU A 109 -15.56 -5.51 -2.63
CA LEU A 109 -15.23 -4.74 -3.83
C LEU A 109 -14.45 -5.59 -4.84
N SER A 110 -13.44 -6.32 -4.39
CA SER A 110 -12.65 -7.23 -5.22
C SER A 110 -13.53 -8.30 -5.88
N LEU A 111 -14.46 -8.88 -5.12
CA LEU A 111 -15.40 -9.87 -5.63
C LEU A 111 -16.31 -9.26 -6.70
N LEU A 112 -16.85 -8.06 -6.46
CA LEU A 112 -17.69 -7.35 -7.41
C LEU A 112 -16.92 -7.05 -8.71
N VAL A 113 -15.72 -6.50 -8.60
CA VAL A 113 -14.86 -6.23 -9.76
C VAL A 113 -14.53 -7.51 -10.54
N MET A 114 -14.20 -8.61 -9.84
CA MET A 114 -13.90 -9.88 -10.51
C MET A 114 -15.12 -10.48 -11.21
N THR A 115 -16.32 -10.26 -10.70
CA THR A 115 -17.56 -10.74 -11.32
C THR A 115 -17.85 -10.00 -12.62
N PHE A 116 -17.61 -8.67 -12.67
CA PHE A 116 -17.89 -7.80 -13.81
C PHE A 116 -16.61 -7.27 -14.47
N ARG A 117 -15.54 -8.08 -14.47
CA ARG A 117 -14.20 -7.64 -14.87
C ARG A 117 -14.10 -7.08 -16.27
N ALA A 118 -14.83 -7.63 -17.25
CA ALA A 118 -14.80 -7.18 -18.64
C ALA A 118 -15.48 -5.82 -18.79
N GLU A 119 -16.66 -5.66 -18.18
CA GLU A 119 -17.42 -4.41 -18.20
C GLU A 119 -16.65 -3.29 -17.47
N VAL A 120 -16.04 -3.63 -16.33
CA VAL A 120 -15.22 -2.69 -15.56
C VAL A 120 -13.97 -2.29 -16.33
N ALA A 121 -13.27 -3.22 -17.01
CA ALA A 121 -12.13 -2.91 -17.85
C ALA A 121 -12.49 -1.95 -19.00
N LEU A 122 -13.61 -2.19 -19.68
CA LEU A 122 -14.11 -1.31 -20.74
C LEU A 122 -14.51 0.07 -20.18
N LEU A 123 -15.16 0.12 -19.02
CA LEU A 123 -15.52 1.37 -18.35
C LEU A 123 -14.29 2.22 -17.99
N LEU A 124 -13.18 1.56 -17.63
CA LEU A 124 -11.90 2.22 -17.33
C LEU A 124 -11.13 2.65 -18.58
N GLY A 125 -11.69 2.41 -19.78
CA GLY A 125 -11.10 2.87 -21.04
C GLY A 125 -10.25 1.85 -21.78
N SER A 126 -10.38 0.55 -21.45
CA SER A 126 -9.72 -0.50 -22.23
C SER A 126 -10.29 -0.55 -23.65
N SER A 127 -9.41 -0.65 -24.65
CA SER A 127 -9.81 -0.99 -26.02
C SER A 127 -10.02 -2.50 -26.14
N GLU A 128 -10.77 -2.93 -27.17
CA GLU A 128 -10.98 -4.37 -27.45
C GLU A 128 -9.65 -5.11 -27.66
N GLN A 129 -8.64 -4.44 -28.21
CA GLN A 129 -7.31 -5.02 -28.45
C GLN A 129 -6.52 -5.23 -27.14
N LEU A 130 -6.65 -4.31 -26.18
CA LEU A 130 -5.97 -4.38 -24.87
C LEU A 130 -6.73 -5.21 -23.83
N LEU A 131 -8.02 -5.48 -24.09
CA LEU A 131 -8.88 -6.15 -23.12
C LEU A 131 -8.31 -7.49 -22.60
N PRO A 132 -7.76 -8.39 -23.44
CA PRO A 132 -7.19 -9.65 -22.95
C PRO A 132 -6.05 -9.42 -21.93
N SER A 133 -5.12 -8.52 -22.23
CA SER A 133 -3.99 -8.20 -21.35
C SER A 133 -4.45 -7.52 -20.05
N VAL A 134 -5.45 -6.63 -20.12
CA VAL A 134 -6.04 -5.98 -18.95
C VAL A 134 -6.73 -7.01 -18.05
N LEU A 135 -7.50 -7.94 -18.61
CA LEU A 135 -8.18 -8.99 -17.86
C LEU A 135 -7.19 -9.95 -17.20
N GLU A 136 -6.11 -10.31 -17.88
CA GLU A 136 -5.05 -11.12 -17.31
C GLU A 136 -4.40 -10.42 -16.12
N TYR A 137 -4.04 -9.15 -16.27
CA TYR A 137 -3.47 -8.34 -15.20
C TYR A 137 -4.43 -8.18 -14.02
N MET A 138 -5.72 -7.93 -14.28
CA MET A 138 -6.76 -7.85 -13.23
C MET A 138 -6.91 -9.15 -12.46
N ASN A 139 -6.83 -10.33 -13.13
CA ASN A 139 -6.96 -11.62 -12.48
C ASN A 139 -5.89 -11.87 -11.40
N TRP A 140 -4.68 -11.34 -11.61
CA TRP A 140 -3.59 -11.47 -10.65
C TRP A 140 -3.62 -10.38 -9.57
N ILE A 141 -3.97 -9.16 -9.92
CA ILE A 141 -3.85 -8.01 -9.00
C ILE A 141 -5.06 -7.86 -8.09
N VAL A 142 -6.28 -7.92 -8.63
CA VAL A 142 -7.50 -7.58 -7.88
C VAL A 142 -7.70 -8.45 -6.62
N PRO A 143 -7.45 -9.78 -6.64
CA PRO A 143 -7.56 -10.60 -5.42
C PRO A 143 -6.60 -10.20 -4.31
N PHE A 144 -5.44 -9.63 -4.66
CA PHE A 144 -4.40 -9.26 -3.70
C PHE A 144 -4.47 -7.81 -3.21
N LEU A 145 -5.38 -6.99 -3.75
CA LEU A 145 -5.56 -5.59 -3.31
C LEU A 145 -5.89 -5.46 -1.82
N ALA A 146 -6.56 -6.46 -1.24
CA ALA A 146 -6.84 -6.49 0.18
C ALA A 146 -5.56 -6.51 1.03
N PHE A 147 -4.55 -7.28 0.62
CA PHE A 147 -3.25 -7.31 1.31
C PHE A 147 -2.50 -5.99 1.15
N TYR A 148 -2.54 -5.40 -0.04
CA TYR A 148 -1.94 -4.08 -0.29
C TYR A 148 -2.59 -2.99 0.58
N MET A 149 -3.91 -3.00 0.71
CA MET A 149 -4.64 -2.10 1.62
C MET A 149 -4.26 -2.31 3.08
N LEU A 150 -4.21 -3.59 3.55
CA LEU A 150 -3.81 -3.91 4.91
C LEU A 150 -2.37 -3.47 5.22
N LEU A 151 -1.46 -3.58 4.26
CA LEU A 151 -0.10 -3.05 4.39
C LEU A 151 -0.13 -1.55 4.69
N ASN A 152 -0.93 -0.77 3.93
CA ASN A 152 -1.07 0.67 4.16
C ASN A 152 -1.59 0.98 5.56
N ILE A 153 -2.63 0.27 6.03
CA ILE A 153 -3.16 0.44 7.40
C ILE A 153 -2.09 0.09 8.43
N GLY A 154 -1.39 -1.03 8.23
CA GLY A 154 -0.34 -1.51 9.12
C GLY A 154 0.79 -0.50 9.33
N LEU A 155 1.19 0.22 8.28
CA LEU A 155 2.21 1.26 8.39
C LEU A 155 1.80 2.42 9.32
N PHE A 156 0.51 2.77 9.38
CA PHE A 156 0.02 3.77 10.33
C PHE A 156 0.01 3.25 11.76
N ILE A 157 -0.39 2.00 11.97
CA ILE A 157 -0.41 1.36 13.29
C ILE A 157 1.01 1.22 13.85
N ILE A 158 1.98 0.81 13.02
CA ILE A 158 3.39 0.70 13.41
C ILE A 158 3.96 2.07 13.81
N ARG A 159 3.61 3.14 13.08
CA ARG A 159 4.02 4.51 13.45
C ARG A 159 3.39 4.98 14.76
N LEU A 160 2.13 4.59 15.01
CA LEU A 160 1.44 4.86 16.27
C LEU A 160 2.15 4.20 17.45
N ASP A 161 2.69 3.00 17.27
CA ASP A 161 3.48 2.26 18.27
C ASP A 161 4.89 2.88 18.53
N GLY A 162 5.17 4.03 17.94
CA GLY A 162 6.43 4.76 18.13
C GLY A 162 7.63 4.19 17.36
N SER A 163 7.39 3.42 16.31
CA SER A 163 8.43 2.75 15.52
C SER A 163 8.45 3.19 14.05
N PRO A 164 8.65 4.49 13.74
CA PRO A 164 8.60 4.99 12.35
C PRO A 164 9.71 4.41 11.47
N THR A 165 10.88 4.13 12.03
CA THR A 165 11.98 3.48 11.31
C THR A 165 11.61 2.05 10.88
N TYR A 166 10.91 1.31 11.74
CA TYR A 166 10.41 -0.01 11.39
C TYR A 166 9.34 0.05 10.28
N ALA A 167 8.42 1.01 10.35
CA ALA A 167 7.45 1.25 9.28
C ALA A 167 8.15 1.57 7.94
N MET A 168 9.21 2.39 7.96
CA MET A 168 10.03 2.67 6.78
C MET A 168 10.66 1.38 6.22
N LEU A 169 11.24 0.52 7.06
CA LEU A 169 11.81 -0.75 6.61
C LEU A 169 10.75 -1.69 6.03
N CYS A 170 9.57 -1.76 6.63
CA CYS A 170 8.45 -2.55 6.13
C CYS A 170 7.94 -2.10 4.75
N SER A 171 8.17 -0.84 4.36
CA SER A 171 7.86 -0.36 3.01
C SER A 171 9.06 -0.47 2.05
N ALA A 172 10.27 -0.22 2.53
CA ALA A 172 11.48 -0.18 1.71
C ALA A 172 11.94 -1.59 1.28
N ILE A 173 11.92 -2.58 2.17
CA ILE A 173 12.39 -3.94 1.86
C ILE A 173 11.57 -4.59 0.74
N PRO A 174 10.22 -4.66 0.81
CA PRO A 174 9.41 -5.20 -0.28
C PRO A 174 9.61 -4.45 -1.60
N ALA A 175 9.76 -3.13 -1.54
CA ALA A 175 9.98 -2.31 -2.73
C ALA A 175 11.34 -2.62 -3.41
N LEU A 176 12.41 -2.83 -2.63
CA LEU A 176 13.70 -3.26 -3.16
C LEU A 176 13.66 -4.67 -3.73
N ILE A 177 12.94 -5.59 -3.07
CA ILE A 177 12.74 -6.96 -3.59
C ILE A 177 11.98 -6.90 -4.92
N ASN A 178 10.90 -6.13 -5.00
CA ASN A 178 10.13 -5.94 -6.22
C ASN A 178 11.03 -5.42 -7.36
N LEU A 179 11.77 -4.32 -7.16
CA LEU A 179 12.69 -3.78 -8.15
C LEU A 179 13.73 -4.81 -8.64
N THR A 180 14.24 -5.65 -7.71
CA THR A 180 15.21 -6.69 -8.04
C THR A 180 14.57 -7.80 -8.88
N LEU A 181 13.35 -8.21 -8.53
CA LEU A 181 12.59 -9.21 -9.28
C LEU A 181 12.21 -8.70 -10.67
N ASP A 182 11.76 -7.46 -10.77
CA ASP A 182 11.44 -6.83 -12.06
C ASP A 182 12.65 -6.81 -12.99
N TYR A 183 13.82 -6.45 -12.46
CA TYR A 183 15.06 -6.52 -13.24
C TYR A 183 15.35 -7.95 -13.72
N ILE A 184 15.23 -8.94 -12.84
CA ILE A 184 15.53 -10.35 -13.16
C ILE A 184 14.52 -10.92 -14.16
N PHE A 185 13.24 -10.67 -13.99
CA PHE A 185 12.21 -11.22 -14.88
C PHE A 185 12.20 -10.55 -16.24
N VAL A 186 12.34 -9.23 -16.28
CA VAL A 186 12.25 -8.46 -17.53
C VAL A 186 13.51 -8.64 -18.39
N PHE A 187 14.72 -8.55 -17.84
CA PHE A 187 15.94 -8.53 -18.64
C PHE A 187 16.61 -9.90 -18.82
N PRO A 188 16.94 -10.69 -17.76
CA PRO A 188 17.55 -12.00 -17.95
C PRO A 188 16.60 -13.09 -18.40
N LEU A 189 15.35 -13.09 -17.91
CA LEU A 189 14.38 -14.16 -18.20
C LEU A 189 13.45 -13.85 -19.38
N HIS A 190 13.36 -12.59 -19.80
CA HIS A 190 12.47 -12.13 -20.89
C HIS A 190 11.01 -12.60 -20.73
N TRP A 191 10.49 -12.52 -19.50
CA TRP A 191 9.12 -12.93 -19.15
C TRP A 191 8.16 -11.77 -19.26
#